data_ec6e1359d0160fbf476e8c9824397395
#
_entry.id   ec6e1359d0160fbf476e8c9824397395
#
_cell.length_a   1.000
_cell.length_b   1.000
_cell.length_c   1.000
_cell.angle_alpha   90.00
_cell.angle_beta   90.00
_cell.angle_gamma   90.00
#
_symmetry.space_group_name_H-M   'P 1'
#
loop_
_entity.id
_entity.type
_entity.pdbx_description
1 polymer ?
#
loop_
_entity_poly.entity_id
_entity_poly.type
_entity_poly.pdbx_seq_one_letter_code
_entity_poly.pdbx_strand_id
1 'polypeptide(L)'
;MNRLHTLKSLLLLSLIFSSISVWAQKPTGDRNESMKIGRVFGKVLDNTGKHPLAYATVMVVRTDANGEEKLLEGNLTEENGEFNIKGLPLGPLTVKINYVGNKDIVKKIKLTPPNNTELDLGNLVMAVDAQVLSEVEIKAEKVTTMVSLEKRVFNVDKNITAAGGTAEDVLKNVPSITVDMDGGAKLRDKNTTIYVDGKPSLMSLNQIPADQIESVEVISNPSAKYEAATTGGIVNIILKKNRKAGYNGSVSLGVGNQDRYNGSANLNTNEGKWNLSSFYSFNTSNVPNTAYLNRTNLQSNGQVRDYFNQNSNIDSKNLFHSGRINFDYQVNNRNVLSLSGSINNGQFNNATTQDYEFLTSNLQQTEYGTRLQKSKNTFQRNNVETQWRKNYTKKNKSLTMLANYAWGNGSNLGDWVTSAFNGESTVLPDFPEYVDINGENVNKQGVVQLDYVNPLSDSSRIEMGFRSFLSSRDQKYFFNQLDNTSKEFILQKQFSQNTIIDENI
;
A
#
# COMPACT_ATOMS: atom_id res chain seq x y z
N MET A 1 -23.94 11.30 30.85
CA MET A 1 -23.29 12.58 30.57
C MET A 1 -22.67 12.67 29.16
N ASN A 2 -22.78 11.64 28.30
CA ASN A 2 -22.11 11.60 27.01
C ASN A 2 -22.89 12.08 25.75
N ARG A 3 -24.10 12.58 25.90
CA ARG A 3 -24.92 13.09 24.76
C ARG A 3 -24.80 14.59 24.49
N LEU A 4 -24.18 15.34 25.39
CA LEU A 4 -24.05 16.81 25.24
C LEU A 4 -22.78 17.23 24.47
N HIS A 5 -21.75 16.38 24.41
CA HIS A 5 -20.50 16.68 23.69
C HIS A 5 -20.61 16.46 22.19
N THR A 6 -21.41 15.50 21.73
CA THR A 6 -21.61 15.24 20.30
C THR A 6 -22.44 16.32 19.60
N LEU A 7 -23.38 16.97 20.33
CA LEU A 7 -24.14 18.09 19.75
C LEU A 7 -23.34 19.38 19.61
N LYS A 8 -22.37 19.62 20.49
CA LYS A 8 -21.47 20.79 20.40
C LYS A 8 -20.47 20.68 19.25
N SER A 9 -20.00 19.48 18.92
CA SER A 9 -19.09 19.25 17.78
C SER A 9 -19.81 19.43 16.43
N LEU A 10 -21.07 19.04 16.31
CA LEU A 10 -21.85 19.26 15.10
C LEU A 10 -22.21 20.74 14.87
N LEU A 11 -22.43 21.52 15.94
CA LEU A 11 -22.72 22.96 15.85
C LEU A 11 -21.46 23.79 15.48
N LEU A 12 -20.26 23.35 15.89
CA LEU A 12 -19.02 23.99 15.47
C LEU A 12 -18.70 23.74 13.98
N LEU A 13 -19.05 22.58 13.45
CA LEU A 13 -18.86 22.27 12.04
C LEU A 13 -19.79 23.09 11.13
N SER A 14 -21.01 23.44 11.59
CA SER A 14 -21.94 24.25 10.83
C SER A 14 -21.58 25.74 10.78
N LEU A 15 -20.86 26.25 11.78
CA LEU A 15 -20.41 27.65 11.85
C LEU A 15 -19.19 27.95 10.94
N ILE A 16 -18.40 26.94 10.61
CA ILE A 16 -17.24 27.08 9.71
C ILE A 16 -17.69 27.15 8.23
N PHE A 17 -18.87 26.64 7.90
CA PHE A 17 -19.38 26.66 6.52
C PHE A 17 -20.07 27.99 6.11
N SER A 18 -20.39 28.88 7.05
CA SER A 18 -21.16 30.09 6.77
C SER A 18 -20.34 31.37 6.56
N SER A 19 -19.01 31.31 6.65
CA SER A 19 -18.14 32.51 6.61
C SER A 19 -17.33 32.72 5.32
N ILE A 20 -17.61 32.00 4.23
CA ILE A 20 -16.92 32.22 2.94
C ILE A 20 -17.84 32.95 1.97
N SER A 21 -18.13 34.21 2.27
CA SER A 21 -18.64 35.15 1.29
C SER A 21 -17.49 36.05 0.82
N VAL A 22 -16.86 35.70 -0.27
CA VAL A 22 -15.80 36.51 -0.87
C VAL A 22 -16.40 37.53 -1.80
N TRP A 23 -16.12 38.77 -1.52
CA TRP A 23 -16.44 39.93 -2.36
C TRP A 23 -15.74 39.83 -3.72
N ALA A 24 -16.53 39.79 -4.80
CA ALA A 24 -16.05 39.93 -6.16
C ALA A 24 -16.06 41.41 -6.53
N GLN A 25 -14.90 42.04 -6.55
CA GLN A 25 -14.72 43.32 -7.23
C GLN A 25 -14.52 43.09 -8.72
N LYS A 26 -15.28 43.81 -9.51
CA LYS A 26 -15.27 43.81 -10.97
C LYS A 26 -14.21 44.79 -11.47
N PRO A 27 -13.18 44.39 -12.25
CA PRO A 27 -12.26 45.32 -12.86
C PRO A 27 -12.86 45.94 -14.12
N THR A 28 -12.89 47.25 -14.17
CA THR A 28 -13.14 48.04 -15.39
C THR A 28 -11.82 48.21 -16.15
N GLY A 29 -11.64 47.51 -17.24
CA GLY A 29 -10.51 47.61 -18.14
C GLY A 29 -10.95 47.50 -19.60
N ASP A 30 -10.33 48.23 -20.47
CA ASP A 30 -10.58 48.52 -21.84
C ASP A 30 -11.06 47.39 -22.77
N ARG A 31 -12.04 47.72 -23.62
CA ARG A 31 -12.87 46.77 -24.39
C ARG A 31 -12.28 46.35 -25.74
N ASN A 32 -10.98 46.35 -25.98
CA ASN A 32 -10.42 45.99 -27.30
C ASN A 32 -9.28 44.96 -27.34
N GLU A 33 -8.89 44.34 -26.21
CA GLU A 33 -8.15 43.08 -26.28
C GLU A 33 -9.14 41.93 -26.12
N SER A 34 -9.24 41.04 -27.11
CA SER A 34 -10.05 39.82 -27.04
C SER A 34 -9.64 39.06 -25.80
N MET A 35 -10.50 39.02 -24.77
CA MET A 35 -10.22 38.34 -23.51
C MET A 35 -9.79 36.90 -23.79
N LYS A 36 -8.51 36.60 -23.59
CA LYS A 36 -7.91 35.27 -23.75
C LYS A 36 -8.16 34.42 -22.47
N ILE A 37 -9.42 34.32 -22.08
CA ILE A 37 -9.85 33.57 -20.88
C ILE A 37 -10.37 32.17 -21.20
N GLY A 38 -10.44 31.82 -22.48
CA GLY A 38 -10.97 30.57 -22.95
C GLY A 38 -10.04 29.40 -22.64
N ARG A 39 -10.64 28.22 -22.40
CA ARG A 39 -9.94 26.98 -22.07
C ARG A 39 -10.64 25.80 -22.69
N VAL A 40 -9.83 24.87 -23.25
CA VAL A 40 -10.29 23.62 -23.83
C VAL A 40 -9.44 22.48 -23.25
N PHE A 41 -10.07 21.42 -22.85
CA PHE A 41 -9.40 20.24 -22.29
C PHE A 41 -10.19 18.98 -22.62
N GLY A 42 -9.52 17.84 -22.49
CA GLY A 42 -10.09 16.52 -22.77
C GLY A 42 -9.03 15.45 -22.70
N LYS A 43 -9.39 14.26 -23.18
CA LYS A 43 -8.52 13.10 -23.20
C LYS A 43 -8.58 12.42 -24.56
N VAL A 44 -7.41 12.09 -25.12
CA VAL A 44 -7.28 11.40 -26.40
C VAL A 44 -7.05 9.91 -26.13
N LEU A 45 -7.84 9.08 -26.79
CA LEU A 45 -7.82 7.62 -26.65
C LEU A 45 -7.61 6.96 -28.02
N ASP A 46 -7.12 5.73 -28.00
CA ASP A 46 -6.96 4.91 -29.18
C ASP A 46 -8.32 4.52 -29.81
N ASN A 47 -8.28 3.80 -30.93
CA ASN A 47 -9.46 3.33 -31.66
C ASN A 47 -10.37 2.40 -30.84
N THR A 48 -9.87 1.79 -29.78
CA THR A 48 -10.68 0.95 -28.88
C THR A 48 -11.40 1.78 -27.82
N GLY A 49 -11.07 3.07 -27.70
CA GLY A 49 -11.59 3.99 -26.67
C GLY A 49 -11.04 3.71 -25.27
N LYS A 50 -9.97 2.94 -25.16
CA LYS A 50 -9.53 2.32 -23.91
C LYS A 50 -8.11 2.72 -23.50
N HIS A 51 -7.18 2.93 -24.47
CA HIS A 51 -5.83 3.34 -24.14
C HIS A 51 -5.62 4.84 -24.39
N PRO A 52 -5.02 5.56 -23.44
CA PRO A 52 -4.67 6.96 -23.66
C PRO A 52 -3.55 7.06 -24.69
N LEU A 53 -3.68 8.02 -25.61
CA LEU A 53 -2.64 8.37 -26.55
C LEU A 53 -1.78 9.49 -25.96
N ALA A 54 -0.60 9.12 -25.47
CA ALA A 54 0.40 10.07 -24.97
C ALA A 54 1.08 10.80 -26.13
N TYR A 55 1.38 12.07 -25.93
CA TYR A 55 2.11 12.91 -26.89
C TYR A 55 1.40 13.10 -28.24
N ALA A 56 0.09 12.94 -28.31
CA ALA A 56 -0.69 13.38 -29.46
C ALA A 56 -0.67 14.89 -29.54
N THR A 57 -0.50 15.41 -30.73
CA THR A 57 -0.49 16.88 -30.99
C THR A 57 -1.90 17.42 -30.99
N VAL A 58 -2.22 18.38 -30.13
CA VAL A 58 -3.50 19.05 -30.04
C VAL A 58 -3.28 20.52 -30.38
N MET A 59 -3.93 21.00 -31.42
CA MET A 59 -3.85 22.39 -31.92
C MET A 59 -5.22 23.04 -31.88
N VAL A 60 -5.27 24.31 -31.50
CA VAL A 60 -6.47 25.12 -31.58
C VAL A 60 -6.23 26.22 -32.62
N VAL A 61 -7.04 26.20 -33.64
CA VAL A 61 -6.95 27.18 -34.76
C VAL A 61 -8.22 28.00 -34.83
N ARG A 62 -8.09 29.23 -35.37
CA ARG A 62 -9.22 30.06 -35.77
C ARG A 62 -9.18 30.22 -37.28
N THR A 63 -10.30 29.97 -37.94
CA THR A 63 -10.47 30.23 -39.35
C THR A 63 -10.94 31.69 -39.50
N ASP A 64 -10.24 32.49 -40.29
CA ASP A 64 -10.62 33.85 -40.59
C ASP A 64 -11.70 33.94 -41.68
N ALA A 65 -12.11 35.15 -42.01
CA ALA A 65 -13.16 35.40 -43.06
C ALA A 65 -12.72 34.96 -44.47
N ASN A 66 -11.42 34.82 -44.72
CA ASN A 66 -10.85 34.38 -46.00
C ASN A 66 -10.67 32.86 -46.06
N GLY A 67 -11.01 32.10 -44.99
CA GLY A 67 -10.84 30.68 -44.90
C GLY A 67 -9.43 30.22 -44.45
N GLU A 68 -8.54 31.16 -44.14
CA GLU A 68 -7.20 30.80 -43.63
C GLU A 68 -7.25 30.44 -42.18
N GLU A 69 -6.52 29.37 -41.83
CA GLU A 69 -6.44 28.86 -40.46
C GLU A 69 -5.22 29.48 -39.76
N LYS A 70 -5.47 30.18 -38.68
CA LYS A 70 -4.41 30.73 -37.82
C LYS A 70 -4.29 29.88 -36.55
N LEU A 71 -3.10 29.33 -36.31
CA LEU A 71 -2.79 28.65 -35.06
C LEU A 71 -2.83 29.66 -33.92
N LEU A 72 -3.62 29.37 -32.90
CA LEU A 72 -3.73 30.18 -31.69
C LEU A 72 -2.88 29.62 -30.57
N GLU A 73 -2.95 28.30 -30.35
CA GLU A 73 -2.25 27.60 -29.28
C GLU A 73 -2.18 26.10 -29.60
N GLY A 74 -1.19 25.40 -29.08
CA GLY A 74 -1.03 23.96 -29.24
C GLY A 74 -0.30 23.32 -28.06
N ASN A 75 -0.59 22.06 -27.80
CA ASN A 75 0.07 21.31 -26.78
C ASN A 75 0.11 19.81 -27.15
N LEU A 76 0.98 19.05 -26.51
CA LEU A 76 0.96 17.59 -26.59
C LEU A 76 0.07 17.02 -25.48
N THR A 77 -0.56 15.88 -25.72
CA THR A 77 -1.22 15.14 -24.65
C THR A 77 -0.19 14.63 -23.65
N GLU A 78 -0.57 14.60 -22.38
CA GLU A 78 0.24 14.01 -21.31
C GLU A 78 0.28 12.48 -21.44
N GLU A 79 1.10 11.80 -20.62
CA GLU A 79 1.21 10.33 -20.63
C GLU A 79 -0.12 9.61 -20.42
N ASN A 80 -1.05 10.24 -19.71
CA ASN A 80 -2.40 9.74 -19.48
C ASN A 80 -3.38 10.09 -20.63
N GLY A 81 -2.89 10.68 -21.73
CA GLY A 81 -3.66 11.13 -22.89
C GLY A 81 -4.45 12.42 -22.67
N GLU A 82 -4.31 13.10 -21.53
CA GLU A 82 -5.02 14.35 -21.26
C GLU A 82 -4.31 15.54 -21.91
N PHE A 83 -5.11 16.51 -22.33
CA PHE A 83 -4.62 17.81 -22.80
C PHE A 83 -5.40 18.95 -22.17
N ASN A 84 -4.75 20.11 -22.09
CA ASN A 84 -5.31 21.28 -21.45
C ASN A 84 -4.70 22.55 -22.07
N ILE A 85 -5.48 23.21 -22.92
CA ILE A 85 -5.08 24.43 -23.65
C ILE A 85 -5.82 25.63 -23.06
N LYS A 86 -5.07 26.64 -22.64
CA LYS A 86 -5.55 27.84 -21.98
C LYS A 86 -5.23 29.08 -22.81
N GLY A 87 -5.74 30.22 -22.39
CA GLY A 87 -5.43 31.50 -23.04
C GLY A 87 -6.07 31.64 -24.42
N LEU A 88 -7.17 30.93 -24.66
CA LEU A 88 -7.88 30.94 -25.90
C LEU A 88 -8.82 32.18 -25.97
N PRO A 89 -8.91 32.84 -27.12
CA PRO A 89 -9.90 33.87 -27.30
C PRO A 89 -11.31 33.26 -27.38
N LEU A 90 -12.29 34.05 -26.98
CA LEU A 90 -13.70 33.66 -27.10
C LEU A 90 -14.17 33.66 -28.56
N GLY A 91 -15.17 32.85 -28.88
CA GLY A 91 -15.76 32.75 -30.21
C GLY A 91 -15.64 31.34 -30.81
N PRO A 92 -15.87 31.22 -32.14
CA PRO A 92 -15.71 29.96 -32.86
C PRO A 92 -14.23 29.59 -33.00
N LEU A 93 -13.89 28.36 -32.70
CA LEU A 93 -12.55 27.78 -32.78
C LEU A 93 -12.63 26.36 -33.34
N THR A 94 -11.51 25.86 -33.86
CA THR A 94 -11.41 24.47 -34.30
C THR A 94 -10.26 23.78 -33.53
N VAL A 95 -10.56 22.66 -32.89
CA VAL A 95 -9.56 21.81 -32.28
C VAL A 95 -9.17 20.74 -33.27
N LYS A 96 -7.87 20.59 -33.53
CA LYS A 96 -7.30 19.54 -34.37
C LYS A 96 -6.40 18.69 -33.55
N ILE A 97 -6.55 17.38 -33.68
CA ILE A 97 -5.73 16.40 -32.96
C ILE A 97 -5.11 15.47 -33.99
N ASN A 98 -3.80 15.37 -33.96
CA ASN A 98 -3.01 14.50 -34.82
C ASN A 98 -2.16 13.52 -33.97
N TYR A 99 -2.11 12.28 -34.41
CA TYR A 99 -1.25 11.25 -33.84
C TYR A 99 -0.81 10.27 -34.93
N VAL A 100 0.47 9.95 -34.95
CA VAL A 100 1.06 9.10 -35.99
C VAL A 100 0.33 7.77 -36.08
N GLY A 101 -0.10 7.41 -37.30
CA GLY A 101 -0.85 6.16 -37.56
C GLY A 101 -2.36 6.24 -37.27
N ASN A 102 -2.88 7.41 -36.93
CA ASN A 102 -4.32 7.60 -36.68
C ASN A 102 -4.90 8.72 -37.55
N LYS A 103 -6.20 8.65 -37.84
CA LYS A 103 -6.93 9.69 -38.55
C LYS A 103 -7.08 10.91 -37.67
N ASP A 104 -6.83 12.08 -38.24
CA ASP A 104 -6.98 13.36 -37.56
C ASP A 104 -8.39 13.57 -37.02
N ILE A 105 -8.51 14.07 -35.80
CA ILE A 105 -9.77 14.56 -35.25
C ILE A 105 -9.84 16.07 -35.49
N VAL A 106 -10.90 16.53 -36.13
CA VAL A 106 -11.22 17.94 -36.33
C VAL A 106 -12.56 18.25 -35.68
N LYS A 107 -12.55 19.07 -34.62
CA LYS A 107 -13.76 19.42 -33.86
C LYS A 107 -13.98 20.92 -33.76
N LYS A 108 -15.05 21.42 -34.36
CA LYS A 108 -15.47 22.81 -34.24
C LYS A 108 -16.12 23.06 -32.89
N ILE A 109 -15.70 24.12 -32.21
CA ILE A 109 -16.16 24.49 -30.88
C ILE A 109 -16.50 26.00 -30.85
N LYS A 110 -17.24 26.43 -29.83
CA LYS A 110 -17.53 27.84 -29.60
C LYS A 110 -17.43 28.14 -28.09
N LEU A 111 -16.52 29.06 -27.75
CA LEU A 111 -16.39 29.57 -26.39
C LEU A 111 -17.17 30.85 -26.21
N THR A 112 -18.11 30.91 -25.27
CA THR A 112 -19.01 32.06 -25.07
C THR A 112 -19.17 32.38 -23.57
N PRO A 113 -19.01 33.65 -23.15
CA PRO A 113 -19.28 34.06 -21.78
C PRO A 113 -20.79 34.13 -21.51
N PRO A 114 -21.23 34.07 -20.24
CA PRO A 114 -20.44 33.81 -19.05
C PRO A 114 -20.24 32.34 -18.77
N ASN A 115 -21.05 31.44 -19.34
CA ASN A 115 -21.17 30.03 -18.85
C ASN A 115 -20.35 29.01 -19.63
N ASN A 116 -19.74 29.36 -20.76
CA ASN A 116 -19.01 28.45 -21.63
C ASN A 116 -17.63 28.98 -22.02
N THR A 117 -16.86 29.44 -21.04
CA THR A 117 -15.47 29.88 -21.24
C THR A 117 -14.49 28.71 -21.10
N GLU A 118 -14.90 27.62 -20.41
CA GLU A 118 -14.16 26.38 -20.29
C GLU A 118 -14.97 25.26 -20.92
N LEU A 119 -14.37 24.50 -21.84
CA LEU A 119 -15.01 23.42 -22.56
C LEU A 119 -14.27 22.10 -22.36
N ASP A 120 -14.94 21.14 -21.76
CA ASP A 120 -14.48 19.74 -21.69
C ASP A 120 -14.93 19.00 -22.96
N LEU A 121 -13.97 18.55 -23.76
CA LEU A 121 -14.24 17.76 -24.96
C LEU A 121 -14.48 16.27 -24.66
N GLY A 122 -14.29 15.86 -23.39
CA GLY A 122 -14.43 14.48 -22.95
C GLY A 122 -13.36 13.57 -23.54
N ASN A 123 -13.72 12.31 -23.72
CA ASN A 123 -12.88 11.31 -24.35
C ASN A 123 -12.99 11.39 -25.86
N LEU A 124 -11.88 11.64 -26.54
CA LEU A 124 -11.76 11.74 -27.98
C LEU A 124 -11.06 10.48 -28.51
N VAL A 125 -11.81 9.61 -29.18
CA VAL A 125 -11.30 8.34 -29.72
C VAL A 125 -10.77 8.57 -31.13
N MET A 126 -9.49 8.22 -31.36
CA MET A 126 -8.86 8.33 -32.68
C MET A 126 -8.94 6.99 -33.43
N ALA A 127 -9.46 7.01 -34.65
CA ALA A 127 -9.47 5.84 -35.52
C ALA A 127 -8.08 5.62 -36.15
N VAL A 128 -7.69 4.37 -36.35
CA VAL A 128 -6.44 4.01 -37.06
C VAL A 128 -6.55 4.41 -38.52
N ASP A 129 -5.50 5.03 -39.07
CA ASP A 129 -5.39 5.29 -40.49
C ASP A 129 -4.79 4.09 -41.21
N ALA A 130 -5.61 3.34 -41.94
CA ALA A 130 -5.22 2.11 -42.63
C ALA A 130 -4.20 2.31 -43.78
N GLN A 131 -3.85 3.55 -44.13
CA GLN A 131 -2.91 3.84 -45.21
C GLN A 131 -1.44 4.00 -44.73
N VAL A 132 -1.16 3.97 -43.42
CA VAL A 132 0.20 4.15 -42.87
C VAL A 132 0.60 2.93 -42.06
N LEU A 133 0.67 1.77 -42.68
CA LEU A 133 1.31 0.59 -42.13
C LEU A 133 2.69 0.37 -42.74
N SER A 134 3.68 1.10 -42.30
CA SER A 134 5.06 0.63 -42.25
C SER A 134 5.63 0.97 -40.88
N GLU A 135 5.86 -0.10 -40.16
CA GLU A 135 6.22 -0.19 -38.75
C GLU A 135 7.55 0.48 -38.43
N VAL A 136 7.54 1.50 -37.57
CA VAL A 136 8.69 1.86 -36.75
C VAL A 136 8.22 1.88 -35.29
N GLU A 137 8.38 0.76 -34.61
CA GLU A 137 8.14 0.63 -33.18
C GLU A 137 9.30 1.31 -32.42
N ILE A 138 9.16 2.58 -32.07
CA ILE A 138 10.06 3.23 -31.12
C ILE A 138 9.60 2.83 -29.72
N LYS A 139 10.16 1.75 -29.17
CA LYS A 139 10.10 1.44 -27.74
C LYS A 139 10.97 2.45 -27.00
N ALA A 140 10.36 3.47 -26.43
CA ALA A 140 11.05 4.27 -25.41
C ALA A 140 11.37 3.37 -24.24
N GLU A 141 12.65 3.07 -24.04
CA GLU A 141 13.09 2.30 -22.87
C GLU A 141 12.75 3.04 -21.59
N LYS A 142 11.84 2.49 -20.78
CA LYS A 142 11.62 2.98 -19.42
C LYS A 142 12.94 2.85 -18.66
N VAL A 143 13.43 3.98 -18.17
CA VAL A 143 14.66 4.03 -17.36
C VAL A 143 14.46 3.15 -16.12
N THR A 144 15.41 2.29 -15.82
CA THR A 144 15.34 1.31 -14.71
C THR A 144 15.21 2.00 -13.35
N THR A 145 15.70 3.22 -13.22
CA THR A 145 15.66 4.00 -11.97
C THR A 145 15.38 5.46 -12.28
N MET A 146 14.29 6.01 -11.72
CA MET A 146 14.00 7.44 -11.75
C MET A 146 14.26 8.03 -10.36
N VAL A 147 15.06 9.09 -10.29
CA VAL A 147 15.33 9.82 -9.06
C VAL A 147 14.57 11.14 -9.09
N SER A 148 13.66 11.34 -8.15
CA SER A 148 13.03 12.62 -7.89
C SER A 148 13.53 13.16 -6.53
N LEU A 149 13.28 14.44 -6.25
CA LEU A 149 13.69 15.10 -4.99
C LEU A 149 13.17 14.37 -3.73
N GLU A 150 12.06 13.64 -3.81
CA GLU A 150 11.36 13.04 -2.67
C GLU A 150 11.46 11.53 -2.63
N LYS A 151 11.60 10.87 -3.78
CA LYS A 151 11.57 9.41 -3.89
C LYS A 151 12.46 8.89 -5.02
N ARG A 152 12.95 7.69 -4.84
CA ARG A 152 13.58 6.89 -5.90
C ARG A 152 12.59 5.83 -6.34
N VAL A 153 12.39 5.71 -7.64
CA VAL A 153 11.46 4.75 -8.24
C VAL A 153 12.26 3.69 -8.99
N PHE A 154 12.06 2.44 -8.64
CA PHE A 154 12.65 1.27 -9.28
C PHE A 154 11.58 0.52 -10.06
N ASN A 155 11.71 0.43 -11.38
CA ASN A 155 10.81 -0.32 -12.23
C ASN A 155 11.12 -1.82 -12.19
N VAL A 156 10.13 -2.64 -11.85
CA VAL A 156 10.29 -4.09 -11.65
C VAL A 156 10.13 -4.87 -12.95
N ASP A 157 9.39 -4.37 -13.93
CA ASP A 157 9.11 -5.06 -15.20
C ASP A 157 10.36 -5.51 -15.98
N LYS A 158 11.52 -4.94 -15.69
CA LYS A 158 12.81 -5.29 -16.32
C LYS A 158 13.64 -6.26 -15.49
N ASN A 159 13.20 -6.61 -14.28
CA ASN A 159 13.99 -7.46 -13.38
C ASN A 159 13.52 -8.91 -13.47
N ILE A 160 14.09 -9.65 -14.44
CA ILE A 160 13.79 -11.07 -14.68
C ILE A 160 14.14 -11.95 -13.45
N THR A 161 15.01 -11.48 -12.57
CA THR A 161 15.48 -12.25 -11.41
C THR A 161 14.41 -12.44 -10.32
N ALA A 162 13.35 -11.65 -10.32
CA ALA A 162 12.24 -11.75 -9.36
C ALA A 162 11.00 -12.45 -9.95
N ALA A 163 11.06 -12.92 -11.20
CA ALA A 163 9.91 -13.56 -11.86
C ALA A 163 9.49 -14.83 -11.10
N GLY A 164 8.20 -14.90 -10.74
CA GLY A 164 7.64 -16.01 -9.95
C GLY A 164 7.92 -15.95 -8.44
N GLY A 165 8.63 -14.92 -7.96
CA GLY A 165 8.89 -14.67 -6.56
C GLY A 165 7.85 -13.76 -5.90
N THR A 166 8.26 -13.08 -4.84
CA THR A 166 7.43 -12.18 -4.02
C THR A 166 8.05 -10.78 -3.96
N ALA A 167 7.37 -9.84 -3.30
CA ALA A 167 7.93 -8.51 -3.05
C ALA A 167 9.24 -8.57 -2.25
N GLU A 168 9.43 -9.60 -1.43
CA GLU A 168 10.70 -9.83 -0.74
C GLU A 168 11.85 -10.00 -1.72
N ASP A 169 11.65 -10.83 -2.77
CA ASP A 169 12.66 -11.08 -3.79
C ASP A 169 12.90 -9.85 -4.67
N VAL A 170 11.84 -9.07 -4.93
CA VAL A 170 11.98 -7.78 -5.61
C VAL A 170 12.82 -6.82 -4.79
N LEU A 171 12.53 -6.68 -3.50
CA LEU A 171 13.22 -5.72 -2.62
C LEU A 171 14.69 -6.08 -2.38
N LYS A 172 15.07 -7.36 -2.39
CA LYS A 172 16.48 -7.79 -2.37
C LYS A 172 17.31 -7.22 -3.52
N ASN A 173 16.64 -6.89 -4.63
CA ASN A 173 17.28 -6.30 -5.82
C ASN A 173 17.20 -4.76 -5.86
N VAL A 174 16.55 -4.12 -4.86
CA VAL A 174 16.42 -2.66 -4.79
C VAL A 174 17.61 -2.06 -4.03
N PRO A 175 18.43 -1.20 -4.64
CA PRO A 175 19.55 -0.59 -3.96
C PRO A 175 19.15 0.16 -2.69
N SER A 176 19.95 0.03 -1.65
CA SER A 176 19.75 0.62 -0.31
C SER A 176 18.67 -0.04 0.54
N ILE A 177 18.04 -1.10 0.07
CA ILE A 177 17.13 -1.92 0.88
C ILE A 177 17.83 -3.23 1.22
N THR A 178 17.77 -3.63 2.47
CA THR A 178 18.10 -4.97 2.95
C THR A 178 16.84 -5.63 3.47
N VAL A 179 16.66 -6.91 3.16
CA VAL A 179 15.56 -7.70 3.69
C VAL A 179 16.16 -8.69 4.67
N ASP A 180 15.68 -8.68 5.90
CA ASP A 180 16.13 -9.58 6.94
C ASP A 180 15.47 -10.97 6.82
N MET A 181 15.91 -11.91 7.65
CA MET A 181 15.44 -13.29 7.61
C MET A 181 13.97 -13.44 8.03
N ASP A 182 13.44 -12.46 8.76
CA ASP A 182 12.04 -12.41 9.19
C ASP A 182 11.13 -11.74 8.14
N GLY A 183 11.68 -11.38 6.99
CA GLY A 183 10.95 -10.71 5.91
C GLY A 183 10.73 -9.22 6.14
N GLY A 184 11.42 -8.62 7.13
CA GLY A 184 11.43 -7.18 7.38
C GLY A 184 12.29 -6.45 6.38
N ALA A 185 11.85 -5.30 5.88
CA ALA A 185 12.68 -4.45 5.03
C ALA A 185 13.34 -3.33 5.85
N LYS A 186 14.61 -3.10 5.58
CA LYS A 186 15.40 -2.02 6.19
C LYS A 186 15.95 -1.10 5.10
N LEU A 187 15.89 0.18 5.35
CA LEU A 187 16.53 1.21 4.53
C LEU A 187 17.68 1.82 5.33
N ARG A 188 18.92 1.62 4.88
CA ARG A 188 20.13 2.08 5.60
C ARG A 188 20.12 1.61 7.05
N ASP A 189 19.87 0.33 7.27
CA ASP A 189 19.81 -0.35 8.58
C ASP A 189 18.70 0.11 9.55
N LYS A 190 17.75 0.93 9.08
CA LYS A 190 16.57 1.33 9.84
C LYS A 190 15.34 0.60 9.30
N ASN A 191 14.51 0.10 10.21
CA ASN A 191 13.23 -0.53 9.85
C ASN A 191 12.35 0.46 9.08
N THR A 192 11.84 0.03 7.91
CA THR A 192 10.97 0.84 7.07
C THR A 192 9.52 0.46 7.25
N THR A 193 8.63 1.40 6.98
CA THR A 193 7.21 1.10 6.87
C THR A 193 6.88 0.73 5.42
N ILE A 194 6.26 -0.43 5.24
CA ILE A 194 5.83 -0.89 3.93
C ILE A 194 4.47 -0.28 3.59
N TYR A 195 4.40 0.28 2.40
CA TYR A 195 3.17 0.80 1.80
C TYR A 195 2.87 0.04 0.51
N VAL A 196 1.59 -0.10 0.20
CA VAL A 196 1.12 -0.62 -1.08
C VAL A 196 0.17 0.41 -1.68
N ASP A 197 0.46 0.88 -2.90
CA ASP A 197 -0.30 1.93 -3.59
C ASP A 197 -0.49 3.20 -2.74
N GLY A 198 0.54 3.56 -1.95
CA GLY A 198 0.54 4.75 -1.10
C GLY A 198 -0.18 4.61 0.23
N LYS A 199 -0.52 3.39 0.66
CA LYS A 199 -1.21 3.07 1.91
C LYS A 199 -0.38 2.13 2.76
N PRO A 200 -0.38 2.27 4.10
CA PRO A 200 0.30 1.32 4.99
C PRO A 200 -0.13 -0.11 4.69
N SER A 201 0.83 -1.00 4.48
CA SER A 201 0.54 -2.39 4.17
C SER A 201 0.33 -3.20 5.44
N LEU A 202 -0.76 -3.97 5.47
CA LEU A 202 -0.98 -5.02 6.47
C LEU A 202 -0.46 -6.39 6.00
N MET A 203 0.01 -6.47 4.74
CA MET A 203 0.57 -7.68 4.16
C MET A 203 2.08 -7.72 4.37
N SER A 204 2.60 -8.91 4.66
CA SER A 204 4.03 -9.17 4.64
C SER A 204 4.55 -9.21 3.21
N LEU A 205 5.83 -8.94 3.00
CA LEU A 205 6.43 -8.88 1.66
C LEU A 205 6.30 -10.19 0.87
N ASN A 206 6.36 -11.32 1.56
CA ASN A 206 6.19 -12.66 0.96
C ASN A 206 4.76 -12.98 0.51
N GLN A 207 3.79 -12.12 0.83
CA GLN A 207 2.38 -12.26 0.44
C GLN A 207 2.04 -11.47 -0.83
N ILE A 208 2.97 -10.66 -1.33
CA ILE A 208 2.78 -9.83 -2.53
C ILE A 208 3.57 -10.47 -3.68
N PRO A 209 2.90 -11.05 -4.69
CA PRO A 209 3.59 -11.64 -5.83
C PRO A 209 4.37 -10.60 -6.65
N ALA A 210 5.59 -10.94 -7.05
CA ALA A 210 6.47 -10.04 -7.80
C ALA A 210 5.89 -9.64 -9.17
N ASP A 211 5.15 -10.54 -9.82
CA ASP A 211 4.50 -10.31 -11.11
C ASP A 211 3.41 -9.23 -11.09
N GLN A 212 2.90 -8.91 -9.90
CA GLN A 212 1.92 -7.84 -9.70
C GLN A 212 2.55 -6.47 -9.43
N ILE A 213 3.85 -6.40 -9.21
CA ILE A 213 4.54 -5.15 -8.88
C ILE A 213 4.92 -4.43 -10.17
N GLU A 214 4.50 -3.17 -10.31
CA GLU A 214 4.93 -2.27 -11.39
C GLU A 214 6.26 -1.62 -11.04
N SER A 215 6.35 -1.07 -9.82
CA SER A 215 7.54 -0.38 -9.35
C SER A 215 7.61 -0.36 -7.82
N VAL A 216 8.81 -0.09 -7.31
CA VAL A 216 9.07 0.16 -5.89
C VAL A 216 9.55 1.59 -5.73
N GLU A 217 8.88 2.35 -4.89
CA GLU A 217 9.25 3.70 -4.52
C GLU A 217 9.92 3.72 -3.14
N VAL A 218 11.13 4.24 -3.07
CA VAL A 218 11.87 4.41 -1.81
C VAL A 218 11.81 5.88 -1.40
N ILE A 219 11.12 6.17 -0.30
CA ILE A 219 10.90 7.52 0.23
C ILE A 219 11.72 7.65 1.50
N SER A 220 12.88 8.29 1.41
CA SER A 220 13.79 8.44 2.56
C SER A 220 13.35 9.51 3.55
N ASN A 221 12.66 10.54 3.07
CA ASN A 221 12.16 11.65 3.88
C ASN A 221 10.66 11.81 3.61
N PRO A 222 9.81 11.05 4.33
CA PRO A 222 8.36 11.12 4.12
C PRO A 222 7.81 12.50 4.50
N SER A 223 6.91 13.03 3.69
CA SER A 223 6.19 14.28 3.99
C SER A 223 5.13 14.05 5.08
N ALA A 224 4.56 15.14 5.61
CA ALA A 224 3.56 15.09 6.69
C ALA A 224 2.27 14.29 6.39
N LYS A 225 2.03 13.93 5.14
CA LYS A 225 0.91 13.07 4.74
C LYS A 225 1.08 11.60 5.16
N TYR A 226 2.31 11.20 5.48
CA TYR A 226 2.62 9.85 5.98
C TYR A 226 2.60 9.82 7.50
N GLU A 227 2.48 8.64 8.09
CA GLU A 227 2.49 8.51 9.54
C GLU A 227 3.76 9.07 10.17
N ALA A 228 3.61 9.83 11.26
CA ALA A 228 4.75 10.42 12.00
C ALA A 228 5.72 9.36 12.59
N ALA A 229 5.26 8.11 12.73
CA ALA A 229 6.06 6.99 13.25
C ALA A 229 7.04 6.38 12.23
N THR A 230 7.08 6.87 10.98
CA THR A 230 7.96 6.33 9.93
C THR A 230 9.38 6.88 10.04
N THR A 231 10.10 6.51 11.09
CA THR A 231 11.47 7.01 11.36
C THR A 231 12.53 6.47 10.42
N GLY A 232 12.29 5.30 9.80
CA GLY A 232 13.22 4.63 8.88
C GLY A 232 12.95 4.89 7.39
N GLY A 233 11.96 5.73 7.06
CA GLY A 233 11.50 5.93 5.68
C GLY A 233 10.40 4.96 5.27
N ILE A 234 9.96 5.08 4.02
CA ILE A 234 8.86 4.29 3.45
C ILE A 234 9.35 3.56 2.21
N VAL A 235 8.98 2.31 2.11
CA VAL A 235 9.04 1.52 0.88
C VAL A 235 7.62 1.34 0.38
N ASN A 236 7.28 2.02 -0.72
CA ASN A 236 5.95 1.96 -1.31
C ASN A 236 5.97 1.07 -2.56
N ILE A 237 5.27 -0.03 -2.50
CA ILE A 237 5.12 -1.00 -3.58
C ILE A 237 3.94 -0.56 -4.44
N ILE A 238 4.20 -0.19 -5.68
CA ILE A 238 3.17 0.15 -6.66
C ILE A 238 2.78 -1.10 -7.43
N LEU A 239 1.52 -1.47 -7.32
CA LEU A 239 0.98 -2.61 -8.05
C LEU A 239 0.61 -2.22 -9.48
N LYS A 240 0.75 -3.16 -10.41
CA LYS A 240 0.35 -2.98 -11.80
C LYS A 240 -1.13 -2.63 -11.88
N LYS A 241 -1.39 -1.45 -12.43
CA LYS A 241 -2.75 -1.03 -12.81
C LYS A 241 -2.93 -1.40 -14.25
N ASN A 242 -3.71 -2.43 -14.48
CA ASN A 242 -3.95 -2.91 -15.82
C ASN A 242 -4.69 -1.84 -16.64
N ARG A 243 -3.99 -1.24 -17.58
CA ARG A 243 -4.53 -0.20 -18.47
C ARG A 243 -5.04 -0.75 -19.81
N LYS A 244 -4.83 -2.03 -20.07
CA LYS A 244 -5.35 -2.65 -21.28
C LYS A 244 -6.83 -2.95 -21.10
N ALA A 245 -7.61 -2.53 -22.10
CA ALA A 245 -9.02 -2.84 -22.15
C ALA A 245 -9.26 -4.33 -22.34
N GLY A 246 -10.31 -4.83 -21.71
CA GLY A 246 -10.68 -6.24 -21.77
C GLY A 246 -10.35 -6.99 -20.48
N TYR A 247 -10.26 -8.29 -20.63
CA TYR A 247 -9.97 -9.20 -19.53
C TYR A 247 -8.53 -9.68 -19.63
N ASN A 248 -7.85 -9.73 -18.51
CA ASN A 248 -6.57 -10.38 -18.42
C ASN A 248 -6.36 -10.88 -16.99
N GLY A 249 -5.54 -11.89 -16.87
CA GLY A 249 -5.23 -12.49 -15.59
C GLY A 249 -4.08 -13.45 -15.71
N SER A 250 -3.64 -13.95 -14.57
CA SER A 250 -2.67 -15.03 -14.49
C SER A 250 -3.01 -15.98 -13.36
N VAL A 251 -2.54 -17.21 -13.51
CA VAL A 251 -2.54 -18.23 -12.47
C VAL A 251 -1.10 -18.70 -12.33
N SER A 252 -0.61 -18.76 -11.10
CA SER A 252 0.70 -19.25 -10.76
C SER A 252 0.58 -20.35 -9.72
N LEU A 253 1.31 -21.44 -9.92
CA LEU A 253 1.43 -22.54 -8.97
C LEU A 253 2.90 -22.83 -8.75
N GLY A 254 3.31 -22.99 -7.51
CA GLY A 254 4.66 -23.29 -7.13
C GLY A 254 4.73 -24.45 -6.15
N VAL A 255 5.75 -25.28 -6.33
CA VAL A 255 6.08 -26.41 -5.46
C VAL A 255 7.55 -26.31 -5.08
N GLY A 256 7.86 -26.53 -3.83
CA GLY A 256 9.22 -26.49 -3.30
C GLY A 256 9.50 -27.63 -2.34
N ASN A 257 10.74 -27.73 -1.89
CA ASN A 257 11.09 -28.62 -0.78
C ASN A 257 10.40 -28.16 0.53
N GLN A 258 10.43 -28.98 1.58
CA GLN A 258 9.88 -28.69 2.89
C GLN A 258 8.35 -28.41 2.83
N ASP A 259 7.61 -29.22 2.09
CA ASP A 259 6.15 -29.13 1.91
C ASP A 259 5.69 -27.71 1.50
N ARG A 260 6.52 -27.01 0.71
CA ARG A 260 6.19 -25.68 0.24
C ARG A 260 5.32 -25.75 -0.99
N TYR A 261 4.10 -25.27 -0.88
CA TYR A 261 3.15 -25.11 -1.97
C TYR A 261 2.61 -23.69 -1.96
N ASN A 262 2.60 -23.06 -3.09
CA ASN A 262 1.97 -21.76 -3.24
C ASN A 262 1.13 -21.71 -4.52
N GLY A 263 0.14 -20.88 -4.51
CA GLY A 263 -0.67 -20.62 -5.68
C GLY A 263 -1.24 -19.22 -5.61
N SER A 264 -1.33 -18.58 -6.76
CA SER A 264 -1.99 -17.30 -6.89
C SER A 264 -2.80 -17.23 -8.18
N ALA A 265 -3.86 -16.47 -8.14
CA ALA A 265 -4.67 -16.13 -9.29
C ALA A 265 -5.02 -14.65 -9.23
N ASN A 266 -4.89 -13.97 -10.33
CA ASN A 266 -5.40 -12.62 -10.50
C ASN A 266 -6.28 -12.53 -11.74
N LEU A 267 -7.30 -11.70 -11.65
CA LEU A 267 -8.18 -11.37 -12.76
C LEU A 267 -8.39 -9.86 -12.75
N ASN A 268 -8.14 -9.23 -13.87
CA ASN A 268 -8.39 -7.82 -14.06
C ASN A 268 -9.31 -7.64 -15.28
N THR A 269 -10.27 -6.76 -15.15
CA THR A 269 -11.10 -6.33 -16.25
C THR A 269 -11.20 -4.82 -16.24
N ASN A 270 -11.01 -4.23 -17.39
CA ASN A 270 -11.11 -2.80 -17.61
C ASN A 270 -12.04 -2.55 -18.78
N GLU A 271 -13.18 -1.95 -18.51
CA GLU A 271 -14.19 -1.70 -19.53
C GLU A 271 -14.80 -0.30 -19.35
N GLY A 272 -14.48 0.59 -20.30
CA GLY A 272 -15.01 1.95 -20.33
C GLY A 272 -14.69 2.75 -19.07
N LYS A 273 -15.69 2.93 -18.19
CA LYS A 273 -15.57 3.75 -16.99
C LYS A 273 -15.22 2.97 -15.72
N TRP A 274 -15.17 1.65 -15.77
CA TRP A 274 -14.92 0.86 -14.59
C TRP A 274 -13.76 -0.13 -14.78
N ASN A 275 -13.09 -0.37 -13.71
CA ASN A 275 -12.01 -1.33 -13.59
C ASN A 275 -12.26 -2.19 -12.36
N LEU A 276 -12.22 -3.50 -12.54
CA LEU A 276 -12.27 -4.47 -11.45
C LEU A 276 -10.99 -5.27 -11.47
N SER A 277 -10.31 -5.34 -10.34
CA SER A 277 -9.19 -6.24 -10.13
C SER A 277 -9.44 -7.13 -8.94
N SER A 278 -9.19 -8.42 -9.10
CA SER A 278 -9.27 -9.41 -8.04
C SER A 278 -7.97 -10.19 -7.96
N PHE A 279 -7.62 -10.55 -6.75
CA PHE A 279 -6.44 -11.32 -6.45
C PHE A 279 -6.75 -12.31 -5.33
N TYR A 280 -6.23 -13.51 -5.47
CA TYR A 280 -6.23 -14.50 -4.41
C TYR A 280 -4.89 -15.24 -4.41
N SER A 281 -4.36 -15.54 -3.22
CA SER A 281 -3.20 -16.40 -3.06
C SER A 281 -3.34 -17.30 -1.84
N PHE A 282 -2.70 -18.44 -1.93
CA PHE A 282 -2.41 -19.27 -0.79
C PHE A 282 -0.92 -19.62 -0.76
N ASN A 283 -0.40 -19.85 0.44
CA ASN A 283 0.97 -20.29 0.66
C ASN A 283 0.98 -21.23 1.86
N THR A 284 1.60 -22.39 1.71
CA THR A 284 1.88 -23.30 2.81
C THR A 284 3.34 -23.72 2.77
N SER A 285 3.94 -23.89 3.91
CA SER A 285 5.33 -24.33 4.04
C SER A 285 5.56 -25.03 5.38
N ASN A 286 6.49 -25.97 5.39
CA ASN A 286 7.07 -26.53 6.60
C ASN A 286 8.53 -26.08 6.66
N VAL A 287 8.88 -25.25 7.63
CA VAL A 287 10.21 -24.61 7.73
C VAL A 287 10.88 -25.11 9.02
N PRO A 288 11.76 -26.11 8.94
CA PRO A 288 12.59 -26.46 10.07
C PRO A 288 13.67 -25.40 10.31
N ASN A 289 13.79 -24.96 11.55
CA ASN A 289 14.80 -24.01 12.00
C ASN A 289 15.57 -24.59 13.18
N THR A 290 16.83 -24.22 13.29
CA THR A 290 17.65 -24.45 14.48
C THR A 290 18.13 -23.12 15.02
N ALA A 291 18.09 -22.98 16.34
CA ALA A 291 18.61 -21.80 17.01
C ALA A 291 19.46 -22.22 18.20
N TYR A 292 20.49 -21.46 18.47
CA TYR A 292 21.32 -21.64 19.65
C TYR A 292 21.50 -20.31 20.38
N LEU A 293 21.58 -20.40 21.71
CA LEU A 293 21.86 -19.26 22.58
C LEU A 293 22.97 -19.67 23.55
N ASN A 294 24.06 -18.94 23.52
CA ASN A 294 25.15 -19.05 24.50
C ASN A 294 25.23 -17.73 25.28
N ARG A 295 24.97 -17.78 26.56
CA ARG A 295 24.97 -16.61 27.43
C ARG A 295 25.99 -16.78 28.54
N THR A 296 26.89 -15.81 28.68
CA THR A 296 27.84 -15.70 29.79
C THR A 296 27.34 -14.65 30.77
N ASN A 297 27.04 -15.05 31.98
CA ASN A 297 26.65 -14.14 33.05
C ASN A 297 27.88 -13.71 33.85
N LEU A 298 28.02 -12.40 34.05
CA LEU A 298 29.15 -11.80 34.77
C LEU A 298 28.72 -11.38 36.19
N GLN A 299 29.65 -11.43 37.10
CA GLN A 299 29.56 -10.79 38.42
C GLN A 299 29.82 -9.27 38.28
N SER A 300 29.51 -8.50 39.32
CA SER A 300 29.74 -7.05 39.35
C SER A 300 31.22 -6.64 39.20
N ASN A 301 32.15 -7.55 39.49
CA ASN A 301 33.60 -7.36 39.32
C ASN A 301 34.10 -7.76 37.92
N GLY A 302 33.20 -8.15 37.00
CA GLY A 302 33.52 -8.57 35.63
C GLY A 302 33.97 -10.04 35.49
N GLN A 303 34.04 -10.79 36.56
CA GLN A 303 34.36 -12.21 36.48
C GLN A 303 33.13 -13.00 36.02
N VAL A 304 33.37 -14.14 35.35
CA VAL A 304 32.30 -15.04 34.93
C VAL A 304 31.65 -15.68 36.15
N ARG A 305 30.32 -15.55 36.25
CA ARG A 305 29.52 -16.16 37.27
C ARG A 305 29.06 -17.61 36.86
N ASP A 306 28.47 -17.69 35.69
CA ASP A 306 27.89 -18.90 35.12
C ASP A 306 27.68 -18.77 33.59
N TYR A 307 27.40 -19.90 32.96
CA TYR A 307 27.01 -19.97 31.56
C TYR A 307 25.63 -20.59 31.45
N PHE A 308 24.88 -20.14 30.44
CA PHE A 308 23.63 -20.74 30.00
C PHE A 308 23.73 -21.02 28.50
N ASN A 309 23.56 -22.27 28.10
CA ASN A 309 23.56 -22.71 26.73
C ASN A 309 22.19 -23.31 26.40
N GLN A 310 21.68 -23.03 25.22
CA GLN A 310 20.42 -23.56 24.73
C GLN A 310 20.52 -23.88 23.24
N ASN A 311 20.05 -25.07 22.87
CA ASN A 311 19.82 -25.48 21.49
C ASN A 311 18.34 -25.67 21.26
N SER A 312 17.81 -25.15 20.16
CA SER A 312 16.39 -25.28 19.83
C SER A 312 16.23 -25.81 18.41
N ASN A 313 15.39 -26.83 18.28
CA ASN A 313 14.91 -27.34 17.01
C ASN A 313 13.44 -26.97 16.89
N ILE A 314 13.09 -26.29 15.81
CA ILE A 314 11.76 -25.70 15.60
C ILE A 314 11.22 -26.19 14.26
N ASP A 315 10.09 -26.89 14.29
CA ASP A 315 9.32 -27.22 13.10
C ASP A 315 8.14 -26.25 12.99
N SER A 316 8.14 -25.41 11.94
CA SER A 316 7.11 -24.40 11.70
C SER A 316 6.29 -24.76 10.47
N LYS A 317 5.00 -25.07 10.66
CA LYS A 317 4.04 -25.28 9.60
C LYS A 317 3.16 -24.05 9.45
N ASN A 318 3.26 -23.41 8.30
CA ASN A 318 2.59 -22.16 8.01
C ASN A 318 1.54 -22.35 6.92
N LEU A 319 0.41 -21.68 7.05
CA LEU A 319 -0.64 -21.64 6.05
C LEU A 319 -1.19 -20.21 5.96
N PHE A 320 -1.19 -19.63 4.76
CA PHE A 320 -1.69 -18.29 4.52
C PHE A 320 -2.67 -18.28 3.37
N HIS A 321 -3.72 -17.47 3.51
CA HIS A 321 -4.65 -17.14 2.45
C HIS A 321 -4.79 -15.62 2.39
N SER A 322 -4.70 -15.06 1.21
CA SER A 322 -4.91 -13.63 0.99
C SER A 322 -5.85 -13.43 -0.21
N GLY A 323 -6.86 -12.62 -0.02
CA GLY A 323 -7.81 -12.24 -1.07
C GLY A 323 -7.98 -10.73 -1.10
N ARG A 324 -8.06 -10.14 -2.30
CA ARG A 324 -8.30 -8.70 -2.50
C ARG A 324 -9.18 -8.48 -3.72
N ILE A 325 -10.11 -7.55 -3.59
CA ILE A 325 -10.93 -7.05 -4.70
C ILE A 325 -10.84 -5.53 -4.69
N ASN A 326 -10.59 -4.92 -5.85
CA ASN A 326 -10.63 -3.48 -6.05
C ASN A 326 -11.59 -3.18 -7.20
N PHE A 327 -12.42 -2.18 -7.00
CA PHE A 327 -13.33 -1.65 -8.00
C PHE A 327 -13.11 -0.14 -8.11
N ASP A 328 -12.72 0.32 -9.30
CA ASP A 328 -12.59 1.74 -9.62
C ASP A 328 -13.68 2.12 -10.62
N TYR A 329 -14.39 3.21 -10.33
CA TYR A 329 -15.38 3.80 -11.23
C TYR A 329 -14.97 5.22 -11.59
N GLN A 330 -14.73 5.43 -12.88
CA GLN A 330 -14.40 6.72 -13.43
C GLN A 330 -15.69 7.51 -13.71
N VAL A 331 -16.14 8.29 -12.72
CA VAL A 331 -17.35 9.11 -12.85
C VAL A 331 -17.23 10.05 -14.06
N ASN A 332 -16.06 10.67 -14.19
CA ASN A 332 -15.64 11.45 -15.36
C ASN A 332 -14.09 11.51 -15.39
N ASN A 333 -13.51 12.22 -16.38
CA ASN A 333 -12.06 12.31 -16.59
C ASN A 333 -11.26 12.84 -15.37
N ARG A 334 -11.94 13.34 -14.35
CA ARG A 334 -11.31 13.95 -13.16
C ARG A 334 -11.72 13.37 -11.84
N ASN A 335 -12.78 12.61 -11.81
CA ASN A 335 -13.33 12.03 -10.61
C ASN A 335 -13.30 10.50 -10.71
N VAL A 336 -12.61 9.90 -9.78
CA VAL A 336 -12.55 8.45 -9.63
C VAL A 336 -13.07 8.09 -8.25
N LEU A 337 -13.97 7.14 -8.20
CA LEU A 337 -14.44 6.50 -6.99
C LEU A 337 -13.86 5.08 -6.94
N SER A 338 -13.18 4.76 -5.87
CA SER A 338 -12.57 3.45 -5.64
C SER A 338 -13.19 2.78 -4.43
N LEU A 339 -13.46 1.49 -4.53
CA LEU A 339 -13.85 0.62 -3.42
C LEU A 339 -12.93 -0.58 -3.42
N SER A 340 -12.35 -0.90 -2.27
CA SER A 340 -11.52 -2.09 -2.13
C SER A 340 -11.89 -2.88 -0.88
N GLY A 341 -11.72 -4.19 -0.96
CA GLY A 341 -11.84 -5.11 0.15
C GLY A 341 -10.71 -6.11 0.15
N SER A 342 -10.22 -6.49 1.33
CA SER A 342 -9.23 -7.55 1.46
C SER A 342 -9.47 -8.41 2.70
N ILE A 343 -9.10 -9.68 2.57
CA ILE A 343 -9.16 -10.69 3.61
C ILE A 343 -7.79 -11.37 3.66
N ASN A 344 -7.21 -11.48 4.84
CA ASN A 344 -5.96 -12.19 5.08
C ASN A 344 -6.13 -13.11 6.29
N ASN A 345 -5.91 -14.40 6.08
CA ASN A 345 -5.98 -15.42 7.11
C ASN A 345 -4.65 -16.16 7.18
N GLY A 346 -4.17 -16.41 8.37
CA GLY A 346 -2.95 -17.18 8.57
C GLY A 346 -3.01 -18.08 9.79
N GLN A 347 -2.27 -19.16 9.69
CA GLN A 347 -2.04 -20.11 10.78
C GLN A 347 -0.57 -20.50 10.81
N PHE A 348 0.00 -20.46 11.99
CA PHE A 348 1.35 -20.94 12.31
C PHE A 348 1.24 -22.03 13.36
N ASN A 349 1.74 -23.21 13.06
CA ASN A 349 1.86 -24.30 14.03
C ASN A 349 3.35 -24.55 14.24
N ASN A 350 3.84 -24.34 15.45
CA ASN A 350 5.23 -24.56 15.80
C ASN A 350 5.32 -25.72 16.79
N ALA A 351 6.25 -26.62 16.53
CA ALA A 351 6.70 -27.62 17.50
C ALA A 351 8.18 -27.35 17.76
N THR A 352 8.52 -27.07 19.01
CA THR A 352 9.88 -26.69 19.42
C THR A 352 10.39 -27.64 20.47
N THR A 353 11.58 -28.19 20.24
CA THR A 353 12.36 -28.89 21.25
C THR A 353 13.54 -28.01 21.62
N GLN A 354 13.65 -27.65 22.90
CA GLN A 354 14.73 -26.83 23.46
C GLN A 354 15.49 -27.65 24.48
N ASP A 355 16.75 -27.92 24.22
CA ASP A 355 17.67 -28.49 25.17
C ASP A 355 18.52 -27.38 25.76
N TYR A 356 18.62 -27.32 27.08
CA TYR A 356 19.37 -26.29 27.77
C TYR A 356 20.23 -26.86 28.92
N GLU A 357 21.27 -26.10 29.26
CA GLU A 357 22.15 -26.40 30.38
C GLU A 357 22.64 -25.11 31.06
N PHE A 358 22.84 -25.21 32.37
CA PHE A 358 23.55 -24.24 33.17
C PHE A 358 24.89 -24.82 33.61
N LEU A 359 25.97 -24.01 33.45
CA LEU A 359 27.31 -24.40 33.82
C LEU A 359 27.88 -23.37 34.80
N THR A 360 28.65 -23.85 35.78
CA THR A 360 29.46 -22.95 36.63
C THR A 360 30.52 -22.21 35.83
N SER A 361 31.21 -21.26 36.47
CA SER A 361 32.40 -20.59 35.89
C SER A 361 33.50 -21.57 35.48
N ASN A 362 33.56 -22.74 36.09
CA ASN A 362 34.52 -23.81 35.76
C ASN A 362 33.95 -24.85 34.77
N LEU A 363 32.86 -24.49 34.07
CA LEU A 363 32.20 -25.36 33.08
C LEU A 363 31.64 -26.68 33.65
N GLN A 364 31.34 -26.78 34.95
CA GLN A 364 30.65 -27.91 35.50
C GLN A 364 29.14 -27.74 35.36
N GLN A 365 28.47 -28.73 34.82
CA GLN A 365 27.01 -28.72 34.63
C GLN A 365 26.30 -28.79 36.00
N THR A 366 25.47 -27.80 36.26
CA THR A 366 24.67 -27.70 37.49
C THR A 366 23.24 -28.11 37.30
N GLU A 367 22.73 -27.78 36.12
CA GLU A 367 21.36 -28.08 35.72
C GLU A 367 21.32 -28.27 34.19
N TYR A 368 20.46 -29.18 33.75
CA TYR A 368 20.12 -29.33 32.34
C TYR A 368 18.68 -29.79 32.19
N GLY A 369 18.12 -29.56 31.00
CA GLY A 369 16.74 -29.95 30.76
C GLY A 369 16.32 -29.86 29.31
N THR A 370 15.11 -30.33 29.08
CA THR A 370 14.45 -30.25 27.77
C THR A 370 13.07 -29.64 27.94
N ARG A 371 12.75 -28.66 27.09
CA ARG A 371 11.40 -28.12 26.95
C ARG A 371 10.82 -28.55 25.62
N LEU A 372 9.69 -29.20 25.64
CA LEU A 372 8.87 -29.50 24.47
C LEU A 372 7.73 -28.49 24.43
N GLN A 373 7.65 -27.71 23.38
CA GLN A 373 6.62 -26.67 23.21
C GLN A 373 5.86 -26.88 21.90
N LYS A 374 4.54 -26.77 21.98
CA LYS A 374 3.68 -26.69 20.81
C LYS A 374 2.93 -25.38 20.85
N SER A 375 2.78 -24.71 19.72
CA SER A 375 1.95 -23.52 19.62
C SER A 375 1.18 -23.48 18.32
N LYS A 376 -0.02 -22.93 18.39
CA LYS A 376 -0.89 -22.67 17.26
C LYS A 376 -1.33 -21.21 17.31
N ASN A 377 -0.83 -20.44 16.39
CA ASN A 377 -1.18 -19.03 16.24
C ASN A 377 -2.08 -18.88 15.01
N THR A 378 -3.22 -18.23 15.15
CA THR A 378 -4.09 -17.91 14.04
C THR A 378 -4.35 -16.41 13.98
N PHE A 379 -4.56 -15.89 12.80
CA PHE A 379 -5.05 -14.53 12.62
C PHE A 379 -6.00 -14.44 11.43
N GLN A 380 -6.96 -13.54 11.55
CA GLN A 380 -7.80 -13.09 10.46
C GLN A 380 -7.78 -11.56 10.45
N ARG A 381 -7.54 -10.98 9.29
CA ARG A 381 -7.56 -9.52 9.08
C ARG A 381 -8.40 -9.20 7.86
N ASN A 382 -9.35 -8.30 8.03
CA ASN A 382 -10.26 -7.84 7.00
C ASN A 382 -10.11 -6.33 6.86
N ASN A 383 -10.27 -5.83 5.66
CA ASN A 383 -10.21 -4.40 5.39
C ASN A 383 -11.22 -4.02 4.30
N VAL A 384 -11.89 -2.91 4.49
CA VAL A 384 -12.73 -2.27 3.48
C VAL A 384 -12.33 -0.80 3.41
N GLU A 385 -12.15 -0.32 2.20
CA GLU A 385 -11.75 1.04 1.95
C GLU A 385 -12.54 1.64 0.79
N THR A 386 -12.94 2.88 0.96
CA THR A 386 -13.48 3.70 -0.12
C THR A 386 -12.65 4.96 -0.28
N GLN A 387 -12.43 5.35 -1.52
CA GLN A 387 -11.68 6.54 -1.85
C GLN A 387 -12.40 7.31 -2.97
N TRP A 388 -12.55 8.62 -2.80
CA TRP A 388 -12.90 9.53 -3.88
C TRP A 388 -11.72 10.42 -4.18
N ARG A 389 -11.31 10.48 -5.46
CA ARG A 389 -10.23 11.32 -5.93
C ARG A 389 -10.72 12.25 -7.02
N LYS A 390 -10.52 13.55 -6.82
CA LYS A 390 -10.77 14.59 -7.78
C LYS A 390 -9.45 15.20 -8.25
N ASN A 391 -9.15 15.06 -9.53
CA ASN A 391 -8.05 15.75 -10.19
C ASN A 391 -8.58 17.06 -10.80
N TYR A 392 -7.87 18.14 -10.56
CA TYR A 392 -8.23 19.44 -11.15
C TYR A 392 -7.53 19.61 -12.50
N THR A 393 -7.91 20.65 -13.20
CA THR A 393 -7.30 21.00 -14.49
C THR A 393 -5.87 21.50 -14.39
N LYS A 394 -5.48 22.02 -13.23
CA LYS A 394 -4.09 22.35 -12.94
C LYS A 394 -3.32 21.07 -12.67
N LYS A 395 -2.21 20.87 -13.36
CA LYS A 395 -1.35 19.69 -13.21
C LYS A 395 -1.00 19.47 -11.74
N ASN A 396 -1.07 18.23 -11.28
CA ASN A 396 -0.78 17.82 -9.90
C ASN A 396 -1.66 18.45 -8.81
N LYS A 397 -2.74 19.17 -9.17
CA LYS A 397 -3.73 19.65 -8.20
C LYS A 397 -4.78 18.57 -8.00
N SER A 398 -4.96 18.16 -6.75
CA SER A 398 -5.90 17.08 -6.40
C SER A 398 -6.56 17.29 -5.05
N LEU A 399 -7.73 16.69 -4.90
CA LEU A 399 -8.42 16.49 -3.63
C LEU A 399 -8.71 14.99 -3.52
N THR A 400 -8.31 14.39 -2.41
CA THR A 400 -8.56 12.96 -2.13
C THR A 400 -9.27 12.84 -0.80
N MET A 401 -10.34 12.08 -0.76
CA MET A 401 -11.05 11.69 0.44
C MET A 401 -11.00 10.17 0.54
N LEU A 402 -10.62 9.66 1.71
CA LEU A 402 -10.47 8.25 1.99
C LEU A 402 -11.17 7.91 3.29
N ALA A 403 -11.89 6.81 3.30
CA ALA A 403 -12.38 6.16 4.50
C ALA A 403 -11.98 4.67 4.46
N ASN A 404 -11.38 4.21 5.55
CA ASN A 404 -10.91 2.85 5.71
C ASN A 404 -11.40 2.27 7.02
N TYR A 405 -11.83 1.01 7.01
CA TYR A 405 -12.14 0.26 8.21
C TYR A 405 -11.50 -1.12 8.13
N ALA A 406 -10.65 -1.42 9.10
CA ALA A 406 -9.98 -2.70 9.25
C ALA A 406 -10.37 -3.36 10.58
N TRP A 407 -10.60 -4.67 10.52
CA TRP A 407 -10.89 -5.45 11.72
C TRP A 407 -10.28 -6.84 11.61
N GLY A 408 -10.00 -7.42 12.74
CA GLY A 408 -9.44 -8.76 12.77
C GLY A 408 -9.38 -9.33 14.17
N ASN A 409 -9.17 -10.61 14.20
CA ASN A 409 -8.95 -11.38 15.42
C ASN A 409 -7.75 -12.30 15.25
N GLY A 410 -7.22 -12.75 16.36
CA GLY A 410 -6.17 -13.74 16.39
C GLY A 410 -6.26 -14.55 17.67
N SER A 411 -5.72 -15.77 17.61
CA SER A 411 -5.54 -16.60 18.78
C SER A 411 -4.09 -17.07 18.88
N ASN A 412 -3.65 -17.26 20.10
CA ASN A 412 -2.35 -17.84 20.45
C ASN A 412 -2.60 -18.94 21.46
N LEU A 413 -2.60 -20.16 21.01
CA LEU A 413 -2.73 -21.34 21.86
C LEU A 413 -1.36 -22.01 21.95
N GLY A 414 -0.95 -22.39 23.15
CA GLY A 414 0.34 -23.03 23.36
C GLY A 414 0.36 -23.89 24.58
N ASP A 415 1.09 -24.97 24.51
CA ASP A 415 1.41 -25.82 25.62
C ASP A 415 2.90 -26.13 25.64
N TRP A 416 3.47 -26.27 26.80
CA TRP A 416 4.82 -26.81 26.94
C TRP A 416 4.99 -27.68 28.18
N VAL A 417 5.95 -28.57 28.08
CA VAL A 417 6.43 -29.39 29.16
C VAL A 417 7.93 -29.19 29.30
N THR A 418 8.37 -28.81 30.49
CA THR A 418 9.80 -28.67 30.79
C THR A 418 10.19 -29.79 31.77
N SER A 419 11.21 -30.57 31.42
CA SER A 419 11.88 -31.52 32.33
C SER A 419 13.24 -30.96 32.67
N ALA A 420 13.59 -30.92 33.94
CA ALA A 420 14.88 -30.41 34.42
C ALA A 420 15.53 -31.39 35.44
N PHE A 421 16.83 -31.47 35.35
CA PHE A 421 17.68 -32.37 36.13
C PHE A 421 18.85 -31.56 36.71
N ASN A 422 19.29 -31.96 37.89
CA ASN A 422 20.56 -31.46 38.45
C ASN A 422 21.76 -32.12 37.75
N GLY A 423 22.99 -31.64 38.03
CA GLY A 423 24.21 -32.20 37.45
C GLY A 423 24.46 -33.68 37.72
N GLU A 424 23.76 -34.28 38.69
CA GLU A 424 23.80 -35.71 39.03
C GLU A 424 22.65 -36.50 38.38
N SER A 425 21.94 -35.92 37.43
CA SER A 425 20.81 -36.51 36.69
C SER A 425 19.57 -36.83 37.55
N THR A 426 19.44 -36.18 38.71
CA THR A 426 18.25 -36.25 39.53
C THR A 426 17.23 -35.21 39.08
N VAL A 427 15.96 -35.62 38.94
CA VAL A 427 14.87 -34.68 38.57
C VAL A 427 14.77 -33.61 39.64
N LEU A 428 14.75 -32.35 39.19
CA LEU A 428 14.58 -31.22 40.10
C LEU A 428 13.17 -31.19 40.70
N PRO A 429 13.00 -30.71 41.96
CA PRO A 429 11.67 -30.46 42.52
C PRO A 429 10.85 -29.59 41.57
N ASP A 430 9.54 -29.79 41.57
CA ASP A 430 8.56 -29.06 40.71
C ASP A 430 8.61 -29.38 39.22
N PHE A 431 9.45 -30.28 38.78
CA PHE A 431 9.46 -30.80 37.39
C PHE A 431 8.88 -32.22 37.31
N PRO A 432 8.24 -32.58 36.16
CA PRO A 432 8.07 -31.74 34.97
C PRO A 432 7.07 -30.61 35.21
N GLU A 433 7.41 -29.42 34.65
CA GLU A 433 6.54 -28.26 34.63
C GLU A 433 5.64 -28.34 33.39
N TYR A 434 4.33 -28.24 33.59
CA TYR A 434 3.34 -28.19 32.51
C TYR A 434 2.70 -26.79 32.46
N VAL A 435 2.67 -26.19 31.29
CA VAL A 435 2.08 -24.88 31.07
C VAL A 435 1.13 -24.95 29.89
N ASP A 436 -0.02 -24.27 30.04
CA ASP A 436 -1.01 -24.03 29.00
C ASP A 436 -1.19 -22.51 28.80
N ILE A 437 -1.19 -22.07 27.55
CA ILE A 437 -1.35 -20.68 27.17
C ILE A 437 -2.58 -20.55 26.28
N ASN A 438 -3.43 -19.60 26.64
CA ASN A 438 -4.55 -19.20 25.82
C ASN A 438 -4.56 -17.69 25.65
N GLY A 439 -4.31 -17.24 24.43
CA GLY A 439 -4.32 -15.85 24.05
C GLY A 439 -5.34 -15.55 22.96
N GLU A 440 -6.04 -14.44 23.10
CA GLU A 440 -6.96 -13.92 22.11
C GLU A 440 -6.68 -12.42 21.89
N ASN A 441 -6.79 -11.98 20.68
CA ASN A 441 -6.74 -10.55 20.35
C ASN A 441 -7.80 -10.16 19.34
N VAL A 442 -8.43 -9.03 19.55
CA VAL A 442 -9.37 -8.41 18.62
C VAL A 442 -8.90 -6.99 18.34
N ASN A 443 -8.73 -6.65 17.07
CA ASN A 443 -8.28 -5.34 16.64
C ASN A 443 -9.31 -4.73 15.71
N LYS A 444 -9.61 -3.44 15.90
CA LYS A 444 -10.48 -2.65 15.03
C LYS A 444 -9.82 -1.30 14.80
N GLN A 445 -9.79 -0.83 13.56
CA GLN A 445 -9.20 0.44 13.19
C GLN A 445 -10.07 1.14 12.16
N GLY A 446 -10.28 2.42 12.35
CA GLY A 446 -10.98 3.29 11.41
C GLY A 446 -10.10 4.48 11.05
N VAL A 447 -10.08 4.86 9.78
CA VAL A 447 -9.37 6.04 9.28
C VAL A 447 -10.30 6.83 8.39
N VAL A 448 -10.37 8.13 8.61
CA VAL A 448 -10.94 9.09 7.66
C VAL A 448 -9.88 10.12 7.36
N GLN A 449 -9.61 10.34 6.08
CA GLN A 449 -8.56 11.25 5.63
C GLN A 449 -9.05 12.11 4.48
N LEU A 450 -8.63 13.36 4.48
CA LEU A 450 -8.87 14.34 3.42
C LEU A 450 -7.54 15.02 3.08
N ASP A 451 -7.10 14.91 1.83
CA ASP A 451 -5.87 15.50 1.35
C ASP A 451 -6.13 16.46 0.19
N TYR A 452 -5.57 17.65 0.27
CA TYR A 452 -5.61 18.65 -0.79
C TYR A 452 -4.20 19.06 -1.19
N VAL A 453 -3.90 18.93 -2.47
CA VAL A 453 -2.62 19.32 -3.07
C VAL A 453 -2.86 20.43 -4.07
N ASN A 454 -2.17 21.56 -3.94
CA ASN A 454 -2.23 22.69 -4.86
C ASN A 454 -0.82 23.16 -5.24
N PRO A 455 -0.32 22.79 -6.41
CA PRO A 455 0.93 23.35 -6.94
C PRO A 455 0.78 24.86 -7.14
N LEU A 456 1.72 25.63 -6.62
CA LEU A 456 1.82 27.07 -6.84
C LEU A 456 2.63 27.38 -8.10
N SER A 457 3.77 26.70 -8.25
CA SER A 457 4.66 26.75 -9.44
C SER A 457 5.22 25.35 -9.72
N ASP A 458 6.11 25.21 -10.69
CA ASP A 458 6.77 23.93 -11.00
C ASP A 458 7.68 23.43 -9.86
N SER A 459 8.13 24.35 -9.00
CA SER A 459 9.03 24.04 -7.88
C SER A 459 8.39 24.21 -6.51
N SER A 460 7.14 24.67 -6.41
CA SER A 460 6.47 24.92 -5.12
C SER A 460 5.03 24.44 -5.12
N ARG A 461 4.59 23.86 -3.99
CA ARG A 461 3.23 23.39 -3.78
C ARG A 461 2.78 23.56 -2.32
N ILE A 462 1.48 23.68 -2.14
CA ILE A 462 0.83 23.62 -0.82
C ILE A 462 0.14 22.27 -0.72
N GLU A 463 0.40 21.57 0.37
CA GLU A 463 -0.29 20.35 0.77
C GLU A 463 -0.99 20.61 2.11
N MET A 464 -2.27 20.27 2.18
CA MET A 464 -3.08 20.37 3.40
C MET A 464 -3.85 19.06 3.56
N GLY A 465 -3.93 18.55 4.78
CA GLY A 465 -4.63 17.32 5.07
C GLY A 465 -5.32 17.35 6.42
N PHE A 466 -6.32 16.52 6.53
CA PHE A 466 -6.97 16.17 7.80
C PHE A 466 -7.02 14.64 7.88
N ARG A 467 -6.66 14.10 9.03
CA ARG A 467 -6.76 12.66 9.30
C ARG A 467 -7.32 12.47 10.70
N SER A 468 -8.29 11.56 10.80
CA SER A 468 -8.76 11.02 12.07
C SER A 468 -8.52 9.52 12.08
N PHE A 469 -7.97 9.03 13.15
CA PHE A 469 -7.65 7.63 13.37
C PHE A 469 -8.32 7.16 14.66
N LEU A 470 -9.03 6.06 14.56
CA LEU A 470 -9.69 5.37 15.67
C LEU A 470 -9.15 3.96 15.74
N SER A 471 -8.68 3.53 16.89
CA SER A 471 -8.19 2.18 17.10
C SER A 471 -8.74 1.61 18.40
N SER A 472 -9.14 0.34 18.36
CA SER A 472 -9.51 -0.42 19.55
C SER A 472 -8.82 -1.76 19.49
N ARG A 473 -8.16 -2.13 20.56
CA ARG A 473 -7.44 -3.39 20.71
C ARG A 473 -7.84 -4.05 22.04
N ASP A 474 -8.42 -5.23 21.96
CA ASP A 474 -8.71 -6.10 23.10
C ASP A 474 -7.74 -7.28 23.05
N GLN A 475 -6.94 -7.42 24.08
CA GLN A 475 -5.93 -8.49 24.21
C GLN A 475 -6.14 -9.25 25.52
N LYS A 476 -6.29 -10.56 25.40
CA LYS A 476 -6.36 -11.48 26.52
C LYS A 476 -5.23 -12.48 26.38
N TYR A 477 -4.53 -12.72 27.46
CA TYR A 477 -3.46 -13.70 27.51
C TYR A 477 -3.49 -14.36 28.89
N PHE A 478 -3.75 -15.64 28.90
CA PHE A 478 -3.85 -16.45 30.09
C PHE A 478 -2.72 -17.47 30.10
N PHE A 479 -1.93 -17.43 31.14
CA PHE A 479 -0.83 -18.36 31.40
C PHE A 479 -1.25 -19.23 32.57
N ASN A 480 -1.45 -20.53 32.33
CA ASN A 480 -1.87 -21.50 33.32
C ASN A 480 -0.75 -22.53 33.54
N GLN A 481 -0.41 -22.77 34.78
CA GLN A 481 0.62 -23.74 35.17
C GLN A 481 -0.04 -24.85 35.98
N LEU A 482 0.32 -26.11 35.69
CA LEU A 482 -0.16 -27.27 36.43
C LEU A 482 0.46 -27.27 37.84
N ASP A 483 -0.37 -27.21 38.83
CA ASP A 483 0.05 -27.49 40.21
C ASP A 483 0.23 -28.98 40.41
N ASN A 484 1.44 -29.37 40.75
CA ASN A 484 1.78 -30.80 40.90
C ASN A 484 1.07 -31.46 42.08
N THR A 485 0.56 -30.67 43.04
CA THR A 485 -0.14 -31.18 44.23
C THR A 485 -1.62 -31.38 43.96
N SER A 486 -2.30 -30.34 43.48
CA SER A 486 -3.73 -30.39 43.22
C SER A 486 -4.07 -31.06 41.88
N LYS A 487 -3.09 -31.19 40.98
CA LYS A 487 -3.27 -31.65 39.59
C LYS A 487 -4.24 -30.80 38.77
N GLU A 488 -4.38 -29.52 39.12
CA GLU A 488 -5.19 -28.53 38.40
C GLU A 488 -4.30 -27.46 37.77
N PHE A 489 -4.72 -26.93 36.64
CA PHE A 489 -4.06 -25.77 36.04
C PHE A 489 -4.47 -24.47 36.76
N ILE A 490 -3.49 -23.80 37.34
CA ILE A 490 -3.67 -22.58 38.11
C ILE A 490 -3.22 -21.38 37.28
N LEU A 491 -4.10 -20.36 37.13
CA LEU A 491 -3.81 -19.12 36.45
C LEU A 491 -2.69 -18.36 37.17
N GLN A 492 -1.61 -18.11 36.47
CA GLN A 492 -0.48 -17.30 36.92
C GLN A 492 -0.72 -15.84 36.57
N LYS A 493 -1.29 -15.08 37.50
CA LYS A 493 -1.71 -13.69 37.30
C LYS A 493 -0.55 -12.77 36.86
N GLN A 494 0.67 -13.00 37.36
CA GLN A 494 1.85 -12.21 37.03
C GLN A 494 2.29 -12.36 35.57
N PHE A 495 1.89 -13.45 34.90
CA PHE A 495 2.19 -13.73 33.49
C PHE A 495 0.97 -13.59 32.60
N SER A 496 -0.19 -13.29 33.17
CA SER A 496 -1.46 -13.15 32.45
C SER A 496 -1.82 -11.67 32.26
N GLN A 497 -2.45 -11.36 31.14
CA GLN A 497 -2.84 -10.00 30.78
C GLN A 497 -4.27 -9.99 30.24
N ASN A 498 -5.04 -8.97 30.62
CA ASN A 498 -6.31 -8.64 30.00
C ASN A 498 -6.37 -7.12 29.85
N THR A 499 -6.25 -6.63 28.62
CA THR A 499 -6.07 -5.20 28.35
C THR A 499 -6.92 -4.78 27.18
N ILE A 500 -7.62 -3.65 27.36
CA ILE A 500 -8.32 -2.95 26.29
C ILE A 500 -7.64 -1.59 26.10
N ILE A 501 -7.22 -1.30 24.89
CA ILE A 501 -6.57 -0.05 24.52
C ILE A 501 -7.41 0.61 23.43
N ASP A 502 -7.94 1.79 23.72
CA ASP A 502 -8.65 2.62 22.75
C ASP A 502 -7.84 3.88 22.48
N GLU A 503 -7.61 4.18 21.21
CA GLU A 503 -6.81 5.30 20.75
C GLU A 503 -7.62 6.11 19.73
N ASN A 504 -7.66 7.43 19.95
CA ASN A 504 -8.35 8.39 19.10
C ASN A 504 -7.41 9.55 18.80
N ILE A 505 -7.03 9.70 17.55
CA ILE A 505 -6.14 10.76 17.06
C ILE A 505 -6.80 11.53 15.91
#